data_117dab0ee9e10d807204b9b631ec3937
#
_entry.id   117dab0ee9e10d807204b9b631ec3937
#
_cell.length_a   1.000
_cell.length_b   1.000
_cell.length_c   1.000
_cell.angle_alpha   90.00
_cell.angle_beta   90.00
_cell.angle_gamma   90.00
#
_symmetry.space_group_name_H-M   'P 1'
#
loop_
_entity.id
_entity.type
_entity.pdbx_description
1 polymer ?
#
loop_
_entity_poly.entity_id
_entity_poly.type
_entity_poly.pdbx_seq_one_letter_code
_entity_poly.pdbx_strand_id
1 'polypeptide(L)'
;MKTRQQIPGRSHGVSSFWRRLWRMFRPRLRSRTAEVTAICRRAAAGDLEARITGMGTRTNFGKMCQAINEALDMSDSFVREAAAAMENCSRDRFHRPILLRGLKGAYQQSASIINTAGVKMKDHNDNIIFVRAQASENAQSVCRVAAACEELSATTTEISGQTNDAANTANEAVAGMAQITATLQELNNAVAKIGGVVEVINNVAMQTNLLALNASIEAAHAGEQGAGFAVVASEVKALATETHKATDEISAEVKHVQATVSQVTRQIAQISKTVEGVHDTASSIAISIKEQVQATTDISNTITEVSKNTEEVSIRISQAKEEIAEAATETFENAGAA
;
A
#
# COMPACT_ATOMS: atom_id res chain seq x y z
N MET A 1 79.33 -95.51 -51.02
CA MET A 1 78.82 -94.85 -52.24
C MET A 1 77.54 -94.11 -51.98
N LYS A 2 77.52 -92.80 -51.86
CA LYS A 2 76.38 -91.92 -52.17
C LYS A 2 76.91 -90.49 -52.07
N THR A 3 76.81 -89.84 -53.17
CA THR A 3 77.22 -88.51 -53.52
C THR A 3 76.49 -87.39 -52.77
N ARG A 4 77.25 -86.48 -52.15
CA ARG A 4 76.70 -85.19 -51.57
C ARG A 4 76.65 -84.16 -52.76
N GLN A 5 75.41 -83.76 -53.09
CA GLN A 5 75.26 -82.59 -53.95
C GLN A 5 75.29 -81.31 -53.11
N GLN A 6 76.22 -80.40 -53.44
CA GLN A 6 76.29 -79.03 -52.90
C GLN A 6 75.24 -78.13 -53.64
N ILE A 7 74.45 -77.41 -52.90
CA ILE A 7 73.54 -76.33 -53.35
C ILE A 7 74.25 -75.02 -53.15
N PRO A 8 74.36 -74.16 -54.24
CA PRO A 8 75.07 -72.91 -54.13
C PRO A 8 74.30 -71.82 -53.41
N GLY A 9 75.00 -71.08 -52.56
CA GLY A 9 74.51 -69.99 -51.75
C GLY A 9 74.00 -68.81 -52.60
N ARG A 10 72.75 -68.37 -52.27
CA ARG A 10 72.13 -67.17 -52.80
C ARG A 10 71.83 -66.16 -51.73
N SER A 11 72.15 -64.86 -51.97
CA SER A 11 71.63 -63.60 -51.47
C SER A 11 72.28 -62.97 -50.23
N HIS A 12 73.48 -62.46 -50.35
CA HIS A 12 74.01 -61.40 -49.44
C HIS A 12 73.80 -59.95 -49.95
N GLY A 13 73.19 -59.74 -51.15
CA GLY A 13 73.04 -58.41 -51.76
C GLY A 13 71.78 -57.65 -51.31
N VAL A 14 70.66 -58.35 -51.00
CA VAL A 14 69.35 -57.74 -50.74
C VAL A 14 69.27 -57.14 -49.33
N SER A 15 69.91 -57.74 -48.32
CA SER A 15 69.87 -57.25 -46.95
C SER A 15 70.71 -55.99 -46.70
N SER A 16 71.72 -55.72 -47.50
CA SER A 16 72.55 -54.51 -47.36
C SER A 16 71.87 -53.26 -48.04
N PHE A 17 71.14 -53.48 -49.14
CA PHE A 17 70.33 -52.43 -49.74
C PHE A 17 69.16 -51.93 -48.82
N TRP A 18 68.40 -52.84 -48.24
CA TRP A 18 67.33 -52.53 -47.31
C TRP A 18 67.86 -51.88 -46.00
N ARG A 19 69.06 -52.28 -45.52
CA ARG A 19 69.72 -51.66 -44.36
C ARG A 19 70.20 -50.26 -44.65
N ARG A 20 70.73 -49.97 -45.90
CA ARG A 20 71.07 -48.59 -46.31
C ARG A 20 69.85 -47.70 -46.52
N LEU A 21 68.79 -48.23 -47.12
CA LEU A 21 67.52 -47.49 -47.26
C LEU A 21 66.90 -47.14 -45.91
N TRP A 22 66.90 -48.07 -44.96
CA TRP A 22 66.41 -47.87 -43.63
C TRP A 22 67.27 -46.87 -42.83
N ARG A 23 68.61 -46.81 -43.03
CA ARG A 23 69.46 -45.77 -42.42
C ARG A 23 69.20 -44.38 -42.97
N MET A 24 68.81 -44.24 -44.22
CA MET A 24 68.59 -42.97 -44.88
C MET A 24 67.21 -42.39 -44.53
N PHE A 25 66.24 -43.25 -44.23
CA PHE A 25 64.88 -42.83 -43.83
C PHE A 25 64.70 -42.63 -42.30
N ARG A 26 65.48 -43.32 -41.50
CA ARG A 26 65.41 -43.27 -40.03
C ARG A 26 65.66 -41.88 -39.41
N PRO A 27 66.58 -41.04 -39.83
CA PRO A 27 66.79 -39.72 -39.24
C PRO A 27 65.67 -38.75 -39.61
N ARG A 28 65.11 -38.82 -40.83
CA ARG A 28 63.94 -37.97 -41.23
C ARG A 28 62.67 -38.31 -40.50
N LEU A 29 62.40 -39.59 -40.20
CA LEU A 29 61.27 -40.00 -39.43
C LEU A 29 61.41 -39.60 -37.95
N ARG A 30 62.60 -39.76 -37.33
CA ARG A 30 62.90 -39.34 -35.97
C ARG A 30 62.74 -37.81 -35.75
N SER A 31 63.18 -37.02 -36.71
CA SER A 31 63.06 -35.57 -36.72
C SER A 31 61.57 -35.14 -36.77
N ARG A 32 60.77 -35.77 -37.63
CA ARG A 32 59.33 -35.48 -37.81
C ARG A 32 58.49 -35.92 -36.58
N THR A 33 58.77 -37.05 -35.95
CA THR A 33 58.08 -37.47 -34.71
C THR A 33 58.45 -36.56 -33.55
N ALA A 34 59.69 -36.08 -33.46
CA ALA A 34 60.10 -35.12 -32.44
C ALA A 34 59.36 -33.77 -32.57
N GLU A 35 59.15 -33.28 -33.81
CA GLU A 35 58.37 -32.07 -34.10
C GLU A 35 56.87 -32.21 -33.69
N VAL A 36 56.22 -33.31 -34.06
CA VAL A 36 54.86 -33.60 -33.65
C VAL A 36 54.76 -33.67 -32.14
N THR A 37 55.72 -34.34 -31.47
CA THR A 37 55.75 -34.43 -30.02
C THR A 37 55.91 -33.05 -29.36
N ALA A 38 56.76 -32.19 -29.94
CA ALA A 38 56.93 -30.82 -29.42
C ALA A 38 55.65 -29.99 -29.55
N ILE A 39 54.94 -30.09 -30.68
CA ILE A 39 53.64 -29.40 -30.89
C ILE A 39 52.57 -29.94 -29.92
N CYS A 40 52.46 -31.25 -29.76
CA CYS A 40 51.54 -31.84 -28.77
C CYS A 40 51.84 -31.40 -27.32
N ARG A 41 53.12 -31.22 -26.96
CA ARG A 41 53.53 -30.69 -25.63
C ARG A 41 53.15 -29.20 -25.48
N ARG A 42 53.32 -28.40 -26.52
CA ARG A 42 52.90 -26.98 -26.54
C ARG A 42 51.37 -26.91 -26.35
N ALA A 43 50.61 -27.71 -27.07
CA ALA A 43 49.16 -27.80 -26.92
C ALA A 43 48.76 -28.24 -25.54
N ALA A 44 49.46 -29.23 -24.95
CA ALA A 44 49.24 -29.68 -23.57
C ALA A 44 49.60 -28.59 -22.53
N ALA A 45 50.46 -27.63 -22.88
CA ALA A 45 50.79 -26.46 -22.08
C ALA A 45 49.86 -25.25 -22.34
N GLY A 46 48.78 -25.44 -23.12
CA GLY A 46 47.77 -24.41 -23.40
C GLY A 46 47.94 -23.66 -24.73
N ASP A 47 49.05 -23.85 -25.47
CA ASP A 47 49.28 -23.25 -26.79
C ASP A 47 48.50 -24.02 -27.87
N LEU A 48 47.23 -23.72 -28.02
CA LEU A 48 46.34 -24.36 -29.00
C LEU A 48 46.50 -23.79 -30.42
N GLU A 49 47.33 -22.76 -30.63
CA GLU A 49 47.60 -22.19 -31.95
C GLU A 49 48.67 -22.98 -32.71
N ALA A 50 49.51 -23.77 -32.02
CA ALA A 50 50.53 -24.56 -32.61
C ALA A 50 49.98 -25.57 -33.64
N ARG A 51 50.56 -25.64 -34.85
CA ARG A 51 50.11 -26.55 -35.91
C ARG A 51 51.29 -27.35 -36.48
N ILE A 52 51.02 -28.63 -36.79
CA ILE A 52 51.96 -29.49 -37.50
C ILE A 52 51.90 -29.12 -38.97
N THR A 53 53.01 -28.61 -39.52
CA THR A 53 53.09 -28.14 -40.90
C THR A 53 54.04 -29.04 -41.78
N GLY A 54 53.94 -28.94 -43.08
CA GLY A 54 54.88 -29.62 -44.04
C GLY A 54 54.69 -31.14 -44.14
N MET A 55 53.58 -31.71 -43.68
CA MET A 55 53.25 -33.14 -43.75
C MET A 55 52.28 -33.44 -44.90
N GLY A 56 52.66 -34.23 -45.84
CA GLY A 56 51.79 -34.65 -46.96
C GLY A 56 50.68 -35.62 -46.46
N THR A 57 49.47 -35.43 -46.92
CA THR A 57 48.27 -36.20 -46.52
C THR A 57 48.15 -37.61 -47.10
N ARG A 58 49.11 -37.96 -48.05
CA ARG A 58 49.09 -39.27 -48.71
C ARG A 58 49.60 -40.44 -47.85
N THR A 59 50.22 -40.17 -46.70
CA THR A 59 50.78 -41.21 -45.82
C THR A 59 49.91 -41.33 -44.55
N ASN A 60 49.94 -42.50 -43.90
CA ASN A 60 49.23 -42.70 -42.62
C ASN A 60 49.72 -41.72 -41.52
N PHE A 61 51.05 -41.40 -41.54
CA PHE A 61 51.62 -40.41 -40.63
C PHE A 61 51.07 -38.99 -40.94
N GLY A 62 50.98 -38.63 -42.22
CA GLY A 62 50.39 -37.33 -42.60
C GLY A 62 48.89 -37.22 -42.25
N LYS A 63 48.10 -38.30 -42.39
CA LYS A 63 46.71 -38.35 -41.97
C LYS A 63 46.56 -38.20 -40.44
N MET A 64 47.49 -38.80 -39.68
CA MET A 64 47.55 -38.62 -38.22
C MET A 64 47.84 -37.16 -37.84
N CYS A 65 48.81 -36.51 -38.49
CA CYS A 65 49.14 -35.10 -38.28
C CYS A 65 47.93 -34.17 -38.59
N GLN A 66 47.20 -34.49 -39.68
CA GLN A 66 45.98 -33.76 -40.04
C GLN A 66 44.89 -33.92 -38.98
N ALA A 67 44.64 -35.14 -38.50
CA ALA A 67 43.66 -35.42 -37.42
C ALA A 67 44.03 -34.70 -36.11
N ILE A 68 45.32 -34.60 -35.77
CA ILE A 68 45.79 -33.82 -34.63
C ILE A 68 45.50 -32.31 -34.83
N ASN A 69 45.81 -31.75 -36.01
CA ASN A 69 45.51 -30.36 -36.30
C ASN A 69 43.99 -30.08 -36.24
N GLU A 70 43.17 -30.96 -36.81
CA GLU A 70 41.70 -30.85 -36.74
C GLU A 70 41.20 -30.86 -35.27
N ALA A 71 41.80 -31.69 -34.41
CA ALA A 71 41.47 -31.70 -32.95
C ALA A 71 41.92 -30.41 -32.27
N LEU A 72 43.07 -29.86 -32.61
CA LEU A 72 43.57 -28.59 -32.10
C LEU A 72 42.72 -27.42 -32.59
N ASP A 73 42.31 -27.40 -33.87
CA ASP A 73 41.41 -26.38 -34.44
C ASP A 73 40.06 -26.37 -33.68
N MET A 74 39.51 -27.53 -33.40
CA MET A 74 38.26 -27.68 -32.67
C MET A 74 38.39 -27.18 -31.22
N SER A 75 39.51 -27.54 -30.56
CA SER A 75 39.76 -27.12 -29.17
C SER A 75 40.01 -25.62 -29.08
N ASP A 76 40.81 -25.05 -29.92
CA ASP A 76 41.11 -23.61 -30.00
C ASP A 76 39.84 -22.78 -30.25
N SER A 77 39.08 -23.18 -31.27
CA SER A 77 37.79 -22.51 -31.59
C SER A 77 36.81 -22.55 -30.40
N PHE A 78 36.65 -23.70 -29.75
CA PHE A 78 35.77 -23.83 -28.59
C PHE A 78 36.24 -22.96 -27.42
N VAL A 79 37.54 -23.02 -27.05
CA VAL A 79 38.08 -22.26 -25.92
C VAL A 79 37.92 -20.75 -26.13
N ARG A 80 38.25 -20.26 -27.33
CA ARG A 80 38.08 -18.82 -27.67
C ARG A 80 36.63 -18.36 -27.62
N GLU A 81 35.73 -19.12 -28.23
CA GLU A 81 34.28 -18.77 -28.20
C GLU A 81 33.70 -18.87 -26.81
N ALA A 82 34.11 -19.88 -26.02
CA ALA A 82 33.66 -20.03 -24.63
C ALA A 82 34.11 -18.85 -23.75
N ALA A 83 35.44 -18.50 -23.87
CA ALA A 83 36.00 -17.37 -23.15
C ALA A 83 35.29 -16.05 -23.52
N ALA A 84 35.11 -15.80 -24.83
CA ALA A 84 34.43 -14.58 -25.29
C ALA A 84 32.95 -14.51 -24.88
N ALA A 85 32.24 -15.65 -24.87
CA ALA A 85 30.85 -15.70 -24.41
C ALA A 85 30.75 -15.40 -22.90
N MET A 86 31.61 -16.01 -22.09
CA MET A 86 31.61 -15.79 -20.64
C MET A 86 32.06 -14.38 -20.27
N GLU A 87 33.07 -13.82 -20.96
CA GLU A 87 33.50 -12.43 -20.78
C GLU A 87 32.35 -11.43 -21.09
N ASN A 88 31.56 -11.68 -22.11
CA ASN A 88 30.42 -10.84 -22.42
C ASN A 88 29.33 -11.00 -21.33
N CYS A 89 29.05 -12.23 -20.87
CA CYS A 89 28.10 -12.47 -19.78
C CYS A 89 28.51 -11.75 -18.48
N SER A 90 29.79 -11.75 -18.11
CA SER A 90 30.30 -11.05 -16.92
C SER A 90 30.17 -9.52 -16.99
N ARG A 91 30.00 -8.97 -18.19
CA ARG A 91 29.77 -7.54 -18.46
C ARG A 91 28.31 -7.22 -18.75
N ASP A 92 27.37 -8.07 -18.34
CA ASP A 92 25.92 -7.95 -18.60
C ASP A 92 25.57 -7.91 -20.09
N ARG A 93 26.43 -8.47 -20.97
CA ARG A 93 26.25 -8.50 -22.44
C ARG A 93 25.82 -9.89 -22.90
N PHE A 94 24.55 -10.23 -22.74
CA PHE A 94 24.00 -11.57 -22.98
C PHE A 94 23.65 -11.88 -24.45
N HIS A 95 23.99 -11.01 -25.39
CA HIS A 95 23.59 -11.12 -26.81
C HIS A 95 24.52 -11.97 -27.67
N ARG A 96 25.63 -12.51 -27.11
CA ARG A 96 26.62 -13.30 -27.85
C ARG A 96 26.72 -14.75 -27.36
N PRO A 97 25.79 -15.64 -27.80
CA PRO A 97 25.93 -17.07 -27.53
C PRO A 97 27.07 -17.69 -28.38
N ILE A 98 27.62 -18.81 -27.93
CA ILE A 98 28.55 -19.63 -28.65
C ILE A 98 27.82 -20.23 -29.88
N LEU A 99 28.41 -20.10 -31.06
CA LEU A 99 27.88 -20.70 -32.27
C LEU A 99 28.10 -22.23 -32.26
N LEU A 100 27.03 -22.99 -32.24
CA LEU A 100 27.08 -24.46 -32.23
C LEU A 100 27.46 -25.07 -33.57
N ARG A 101 27.39 -24.29 -34.67
CA ARG A 101 27.69 -24.75 -36.02
C ARG A 101 29.20 -25.03 -36.15
N GLY A 102 29.57 -26.26 -36.47
CA GLY A 102 30.94 -26.70 -36.60
C GLY A 102 31.48 -27.45 -35.37
N LEU A 103 30.94 -27.22 -34.18
CA LEU A 103 31.27 -27.97 -32.98
C LEU A 103 30.63 -29.36 -33.01
N LYS A 104 31.34 -30.39 -32.51
CA LYS A 104 30.87 -31.79 -32.51
C LYS A 104 31.08 -32.44 -31.13
N GLY A 105 30.23 -33.43 -30.81
CA GLY A 105 30.37 -34.25 -29.60
C GLY A 105 30.36 -33.42 -28.31
N ALA A 106 31.36 -33.65 -27.44
CA ALA A 106 31.47 -32.97 -26.16
C ALA A 106 31.56 -31.45 -26.26
N TYR A 107 32.27 -30.92 -27.29
CA TYR A 107 32.36 -29.46 -27.51
C TYR A 107 31.00 -28.82 -27.77
N GLN A 108 30.17 -29.45 -28.62
CA GLN A 108 28.80 -28.96 -28.88
C GLN A 108 27.92 -29.00 -27.64
N GLN A 109 28.03 -30.09 -26.88
CA GLN A 109 27.29 -30.23 -25.63
C GLN A 109 27.69 -29.16 -24.58
N SER A 110 29.01 -28.98 -24.39
CA SER A 110 29.53 -27.95 -23.48
C SER A 110 29.16 -26.53 -23.92
N ALA A 111 29.24 -26.22 -25.21
CA ALA A 111 28.79 -24.94 -25.76
C ALA A 111 27.29 -24.70 -25.51
N SER A 112 26.45 -25.72 -25.64
CA SER A 112 25.01 -25.65 -25.33
C SER A 112 24.75 -25.38 -23.86
N ILE A 113 25.52 -26.01 -22.96
CA ILE A 113 25.42 -25.77 -21.51
C ILE A 113 25.81 -24.34 -21.17
N ILE A 114 26.92 -23.82 -21.75
CA ILE A 114 27.35 -22.42 -21.55
C ILE A 114 26.27 -21.44 -22.05
N ASN A 115 25.69 -21.68 -23.22
CA ASN A 115 24.62 -20.85 -23.76
C ASN A 115 23.39 -20.85 -22.83
N THR A 116 23.01 -22.03 -22.29
CA THR A 116 21.91 -22.14 -21.32
C THR A 116 22.22 -21.39 -20.02
N ALA A 117 23.45 -21.44 -19.55
CA ALA A 117 23.90 -20.66 -18.39
C ALA A 117 23.81 -19.15 -18.66
N GLY A 118 24.24 -18.71 -19.85
CA GLY A 118 24.11 -17.31 -20.28
C GLY A 118 22.67 -16.79 -20.30
N VAL A 119 21.71 -17.60 -20.78
CA VAL A 119 20.29 -17.26 -20.74
C VAL A 119 19.81 -17.13 -19.29
N LYS A 120 20.14 -18.08 -18.41
CA LYS A 120 19.77 -18.01 -16.99
C LYS A 120 20.38 -16.79 -16.29
N MET A 121 21.62 -16.44 -16.60
CA MET A 121 22.26 -15.23 -16.06
C MET A 121 21.54 -13.96 -16.52
N LYS A 122 21.11 -13.91 -17.80
CA LYS A 122 20.28 -12.82 -18.32
C LYS A 122 18.96 -12.70 -17.54
N ASP A 123 18.23 -13.79 -17.42
CA ASP A 123 16.94 -13.82 -16.70
C ASP A 123 17.12 -13.37 -15.24
N HIS A 124 18.23 -13.77 -14.61
CA HIS A 124 18.55 -13.35 -13.25
C HIS A 124 18.83 -11.84 -13.15
N ASN A 125 19.62 -11.30 -14.10
CA ASN A 125 19.89 -9.86 -14.15
C ASN A 125 18.60 -9.04 -14.41
N ASP A 126 17.75 -9.50 -15.32
CA ASP A 126 16.47 -8.85 -15.62
C ASP A 126 15.56 -8.86 -14.37
N ASN A 127 15.54 -9.95 -13.61
CA ASN A 127 14.83 -10.03 -12.33
C ASN A 127 15.39 -9.07 -11.28
N ILE A 128 16.71 -8.92 -11.17
CA ILE A 128 17.36 -7.95 -10.26
C ILE A 128 16.90 -6.53 -10.60
N ILE A 129 16.90 -6.15 -11.89
CA ILE A 129 16.45 -4.84 -12.35
C ILE A 129 14.98 -4.62 -12.00
N PHE A 130 14.13 -5.63 -12.25
CA PHE A 130 12.70 -5.57 -11.90
C PHE A 130 12.47 -5.39 -10.39
N VAL A 131 13.11 -6.21 -9.56
CA VAL A 131 12.94 -6.12 -8.09
C VAL A 131 13.44 -4.78 -7.54
N ARG A 132 14.51 -4.22 -8.13
CA ARG A 132 15.01 -2.88 -7.77
C ARG A 132 14.01 -1.78 -8.11
N ALA A 133 13.40 -1.83 -9.29
CA ALA A 133 12.36 -0.90 -9.69
C ALA A 133 11.15 -0.98 -8.74
N GLN A 134 10.74 -2.20 -8.39
CA GLN A 134 9.64 -2.45 -7.46
C GLN A 134 9.94 -1.94 -6.04
N ALA A 135 11.17 -2.13 -5.55
CA ALA A 135 11.60 -1.59 -4.26
C ALA A 135 11.56 -0.05 -4.25
N SER A 136 11.96 0.59 -5.33
CA SER A 136 11.88 2.06 -5.48
C SER A 136 10.43 2.56 -5.48
N GLU A 137 9.53 1.88 -6.18
CA GLU A 137 8.09 2.21 -6.20
C GLU A 137 7.44 2.00 -4.82
N ASN A 138 7.81 0.92 -4.13
CA ASN A 138 7.37 0.66 -2.77
C ASN A 138 7.83 1.78 -1.81
N ALA A 139 9.08 2.23 -1.89
CA ALA A 139 9.59 3.32 -1.08
C ALA A 139 8.79 4.62 -1.28
N GLN A 140 8.45 4.97 -2.53
CA GLN A 140 7.59 6.12 -2.81
C GLN A 140 6.17 5.94 -2.26
N SER A 141 5.63 4.73 -2.34
CA SER A 141 4.29 4.42 -1.80
C SER A 141 4.27 4.53 -0.28
N VAL A 142 5.30 4.04 0.39
CA VAL A 142 5.52 4.18 1.85
C VAL A 142 5.51 5.66 2.26
N CYS A 143 6.25 6.52 1.57
CA CYS A 143 6.26 7.97 1.85
C CYS A 143 4.87 8.60 1.69
N ARG A 144 4.12 8.23 0.65
CA ARG A 144 2.75 8.75 0.44
C ARG A 144 1.79 8.31 1.54
N VAL A 145 1.86 7.04 1.96
CA VAL A 145 0.99 6.53 3.02
C VAL A 145 1.38 7.14 4.37
N ALA A 146 2.68 7.36 4.64
CA ALA A 146 3.13 8.06 5.85
C ALA A 146 2.56 9.48 5.94
N ALA A 147 2.63 10.25 4.85
CA ALA A 147 2.05 11.59 4.79
C ALA A 147 0.52 11.58 4.99
N ALA A 148 -0.19 10.59 4.41
CA ALA A 148 -1.62 10.44 4.63
C ALA A 148 -1.97 10.08 6.09
N CYS A 149 -1.13 9.29 6.77
CA CYS A 149 -1.29 8.99 8.20
C CYS A 149 -1.09 10.22 9.09
N GLU A 150 -0.14 11.10 8.76
CA GLU A 150 0.04 12.37 9.46
C GLU A 150 -1.17 13.29 9.29
N GLU A 151 -1.71 13.41 8.07
CA GLU A 151 -2.93 14.18 7.79
C GLU A 151 -4.14 13.58 8.52
N LEU A 152 -4.31 12.24 8.50
CA LEU A 152 -5.37 11.57 9.26
C LEU A 152 -5.25 11.80 10.76
N SER A 153 -4.05 11.81 11.31
CA SER A 153 -3.81 12.10 12.74
C SER A 153 -4.21 13.54 13.10
N ALA A 154 -3.86 14.51 12.26
CA ALA A 154 -4.23 15.91 12.44
C ALA A 154 -5.75 16.10 12.35
N THR A 155 -6.40 15.56 11.34
CA THR A 155 -7.86 15.65 11.15
C THR A 155 -8.63 14.95 12.27
N THR A 156 -8.14 13.81 12.75
CA THR A 156 -8.74 13.07 13.88
C THR A 156 -8.67 13.88 15.17
N THR A 157 -7.57 14.60 15.41
CA THR A 157 -7.41 15.50 16.55
C THR A 157 -8.40 16.68 16.45
N GLU A 158 -8.55 17.26 15.27
CA GLU A 158 -9.52 18.34 15.02
C GLU A 158 -10.96 17.88 15.24
N ILE A 159 -11.36 16.71 14.69
CA ILE A 159 -12.69 16.14 14.89
C ILE A 159 -12.94 15.84 16.36
N SER A 160 -11.92 15.38 17.10
CA SER A 160 -12.02 15.18 18.56
C SER A 160 -12.34 16.48 19.30
N GLY A 161 -11.68 17.57 18.95
CA GLY A 161 -11.97 18.91 19.47
C GLY A 161 -13.40 19.34 19.18
N GLN A 162 -13.82 19.30 17.92
CA GLN A 162 -15.18 19.67 17.50
C GLN A 162 -16.27 18.82 18.17
N THR A 163 -16.00 17.53 18.37
CA THR A 163 -16.93 16.61 19.04
C THR A 163 -17.11 16.97 20.51
N ASN A 164 -16.01 17.31 21.20
CA ASN A 164 -16.05 17.76 22.58
C ASN A 164 -16.81 19.11 22.73
N ASP A 165 -16.58 20.04 21.82
CA ASP A 165 -17.28 21.34 21.80
C ASP A 165 -18.78 21.15 21.54
N ALA A 166 -19.15 20.23 20.63
CA ALA A 166 -20.55 19.90 20.38
C ALA A 166 -21.22 19.29 21.62
N ALA A 167 -20.54 18.39 22.34
CA ALA A 167 -21.04 17.82 23.60
C ALA A 167 -21.23 18.89 24.70
N ASN A 168 -20.27 19.82 24.82
CA ASN A 168 -20.36 20.93 25.78
C ASN A 168 -21.52 21.87 25.42
N THR A 169 -21.67 22.25 24.16
CA THR A 169 -22.78 23.07 23.69
C THR A 169 -24.15 22.41 23.94
N ALA A 170 -24.23 21.10 23.73
CA ALA A 170 -25.44 20.34 24.04
C ALA A 170 -25.76 20.38 25.54
N ASN A 171 -24.76 20.22 26.41
CA ASN A 171 -24.94 20.31 27.85
C ASN A 171 -25.43 21.71 28.30
N GLU A 172 -24.86 22.77 27.75
CA GLU A 172 -25.27 24.15 28.00
C GLU A 172 -26.71 24.40 27.53
N ALA A 173 -27.09 23.86 26.36
CA ALA A 173 -28.46 23.95 25.87
C ALA A 173 -29.47 23.23 26.75
N VAL A 174 -29.13 22.03 27.32
CA VAL A 174 -29.97 21.32 28.29
C VAL A 174 -30.15 22.15 29.54
N ALA A 175 -29.08 22.72 30.10
CA ALA A 175 -29.16 23.59 31.28
C ALA A 175 -30.04 24.84 31.02
N GLY A 176 -29.89 25.47 29.84
CA GLY A 176 -30.74 26.61 29.42
C GLY A 176 -32.23 26.23 29.33
N MET A 177 -32.52 25.05 28.74
CA MET A 177 -33.90 24.56 28.65
C MET A 177 -34.52 24.26 30.04
N ALA A 178 -33.75 23.76 30.99
CA ALA A 178 -34.19 23.55 32.36
C ALA A 178 -34.59 24.90 33.01
N GLN A 179 -33.80 25.95 32.80
CA GLN A 179 -34.11 27.29 33.30
C GLN A 179 -35.36 27.90 32.64
N ILE A 180 -35.51 27.75 31.31
CA ILE A 180 -36.75 28.18 30.62
C ILE A 180 -37.97 27.46 31.18
N THR A 181 -37.84 26.13 31.43
CA THR A 181 -38.95 25.34 32.00
C THR A 181 -39.34 25.85 33.40
N ALA A 182 -38.40 26.20 34.25
CA ALA A 182 -38.65 26.82 35.54
C ALA A 182 -39.38 28.17 35.41
N THR A 183 -38.93 29.03 34.50
CA THR A 183 -39.56 30.34 34.21
C THR A 183 -41.00 30.18 33.69
N LEU A 184 -41.25 29.20 32.82
CA LEU A 184 -42.59 28.90 32.32
C LEU A 184 -43.52 28.39 33.44
N GLN A 185 -42.99 27.63 34.39
CA GLN A 185 -43.74 27.18 35.58
C GLN A 185 -44.12 28.35 36.48
N GLU A 186 -43.20 29.30 36.70
CA GLU A 186 -43.48 30.53 37.43
C GLU A 186 -44.55 31.39 36.73
N LEU A 187 -44.44 31.53 35.40
CA LEU A 187 -45.45 32.25 34.60
C LEU A 187 -46.80 31.57 34.68
N ASN A 188 -46.88 30.25 34.57
CA ASN A 188 -48.14 29.50 34.74
C ASN A 188 -48.77 29.74 36.10
N ASN A 189 -47.99 29.75 37.18
CA ASN A 189 -48.46 30.03 38.51
C ASN A 189 -48.97 31.48 38.67
N ALA A 190 -48.28 32.45 38.01
CA ALA A 190 -48.73 33.84 38.06
C ALA A 190 -50.07 34.03 37.29
N VAL A 191 -50.19 33.42 36.13
CA VAL A 191 -51.38 33.46 35.26
C VAL A 191 -52.57 32.76 36.02
N ALA A 192 -52.31 31.66 36.71
CA ALA A 192 -53.34 31.00 37.53
C ALA A 192 -53.85 31.91 38.68
N LYS A 193 -52.96 32.67 39.36
CA LYS A 193 -53.34 33.66 40.37
C LYS A 193 -54.17 34.78 39.74
N ILE A 194 -53.82 35.29 38.55
CA ILE A 194 -54.63 36.28 37.86
C ILE A 194 -56.06 35.75 37.60
N GLY A 195 -56.16 34.49 37.12
CA GLY A 195 -57.47 33.84 36.90
C GLY A 195 -58.32 33.79 38.17
N GLY A 196 -57.71 33.46 39.29
CA GLY A 196 -58.42 33.47 40.60
C GLY A 196 -58.89 34.87 40.97
N VAL A 197 -58.10 35.92 40.75
CA VAL A 197 -58.55 37.31 41.06
C VAL A 197 -59.69 37.74 40.11
N VAL A 198 -59.58 37.37 38.79
CA VAL A 198 -60.66 37.66 37.82
C VAL A 198 -61.97 36.99 38.20
N GLU A 199 -61.94 35.76 38.71
CA GLU A 199 -63.11 35.04 39.22
C GLU A 199 -63.72 35.76 40.37
N VAL A 200 -62.93 36.26 41.34
CA VAL A 200 -63.44 37.06 42.49
C VAL A 200 -64.10 38.36 42.01
N ILE A 201 -63.49 39.09 41.06
CA ILE A 201 -64.06 40.33 40.48
C ILE A 201 -65.36 40.00 39.80
N ASN A 202 -65.44 38.93 39.06
CA ASN A 202 -66.66 38.49 38.37
C ASN A 202 -67.78 38.21 39.34
N ASN A 203 -67.48 37.52 40.45
CA ASN A 203 -68.41 37.25 41.50
C ASN A 203 -68.91 38.55 42.20
N VAL A 204 -68.01 39.51 42.44
CA VAL A 204 -68.37 40.82 43.00
C VAL A 204 -69.24 41.59 42.03
N ALA A 205 -68.96 41.58 40.73
CA ALA A 205 -69.81 42.22 39.71
C ALA A 205 -71.21 41.62 39.64
N MET A 206 -71.33 40.29 39.66
CA MET A 206 -72.60 39.61 39.74
C MET A 206 -73.41 40.00 41.01
N GLN A 207 -72.77 40.05 42.20
CA GLN A 207 -73.42 40.51 43.44
C GLN A 207 -73.83 41.97 43.33
N THR A 208 -72.99 42.83 42.77
CA THR A 208 -73.31 44.26 42.57
C THR A 208 -74.52 44.44 41.68
N ASN A 209 -74.58 43.67 40.59
CA ASN A 209 -75.70 43.68 39.61
C ASN A 209 -77.00 43.26 40.33
N LEU A 210 -76.98 42.24 41.22
CA LEU A 210 -78.10 41.81 42.01
C LEU A 210 -78.54 42.88 43.04
N LEU A 211 -77.58 43.52 43.71
CA LEU A 211 -77.84 44.63 44.65
C LEU A 211 -78.47 45.83 43.94
N ALA A 212 -77.95 46.20 42.76
CA ALA A 212 -78.49 47.28 41.98
C ALA A 212 -79.89 46.97 41.46
N LEU A 213 -80.16 45.71 41.07
CA LEU A 213 -81.47 45.27 40.64
C LEU A 213 -82.48 45.41 41.84
N ASN A 214 -82.11 44.96 43.01
CA ASN A 214 -82.97 45.10 44.25
C ASN A 214 -83.21 46.59 44.56
N ALA A 215 -82.18 47.43 44.50
CA ALA A 215 -82.30 48.87 44.68
C ALA A 215 -83.25 49.53 43.64
N SER A 216 -83.16 49.11 42.39
CA SER A 216 -84.02 49.56 41.28
C SER A 216 -85.48 49.19 41.57
N ILE A 217 -85.78 48.01 42.10
CA ILE A 217 -87.07 47.54 42.47
C ILE A 217 -87.66 48.40 43.65
N GLU A 218 -86.82 48.62 44.67
CA GLU A 218 -87.25 49.40 45.83
C GLU A 218 -87.45 50.88 45.49
N ALA A 219 -86.59 51.44 44.60
CA ALA A 219 -86.77 52.79 44.06
C ALA A 219 -88.11 52.93 43.29
N ALA A 220 -88.46 51.92 42.47
CA ALA A 220 -89.74 51.86 41.78
C ALA A 220 -90.98 51.75 42.78
N HIS A 221 -90.80 51.06 43.87
CA HIS A 221 -91.80 50.91 44.93
C HIS A 221 -92.06 52.19 45.68
N ALA A 222 -90.98 53.06 45.82
CA ALA A 222 -91.11 54.35 46.53
C ALA A 222 -91.78 55.45 45.63
N GLY A 223 -92.11 55.17 44.39
CA GLY A 223 -92.80 56.10 43.49
C GLY A 223 -91.98 57.36 43.19
N GLU A 224 -92.62 58.53 43.16
CA GLU A 224 -91.94 59.82 42.89
C GLU A 224 -90.77 60.16 43.79
N GLN A 225 -90.83 59.70 45.07
CA GLN A 225 -89.77 59.94 46.04
C GLN A 225 -88.50 59.05 45.77
N GLY A 226 -88.60 57.98 45.01
CA GLY A 226 -87.54 57.07 44.64
C GLY A 226 -86.85 57.42 43.27
N ALA A 227 -87.28 58.39 42.52
CA ALA A 227 -86.81 58.63 41.21
C ALA A 227 -85.29 58.90 41.07
N GLY A 228 -84.66 59.64 42.02
CA GLY A 228 -83.22 59.84 42.06
C GLY A 228 -82.44 58.57 42.41
N PHE A 229 -82.98 57.74 43.26
CA PHE A 229 -82.42 56.43 43.59
C PHE A 229 -82.48 55.43 42.41
N ALA A 230 -83.57 55.47 41.65
CA ALA A 230 -83.75 54.64 40.45
C ALA A 230 -82.68 54.91 39.36
N VAL A 231 -82.28 56.16 39.17
CA VAL A 231 -81.24 56.53 38.23
C VAL A 231 -79.88 55.96 38.70
N VAL A 232 -79.52 56.16 39.97
CA VAL A 232 -78.25 55.63 40.52
C VAL A 232 -78.20 54.09 40.46
N ALA A 233 -79.34 53.42 40.83
CA ALA A 233 -79.41 51.97 40.74
C ALA A 233 -79.25 51.44 39.30
N SER A 234 -79.85 52.16 38.32
CA SER A 234 -79.68 51.80 36.88
C SER A 234 -78.23 51.96 36.43
N GLU A 235 -77.55 53.05 36.88
CA GLU A 235 -76.17 53.29 36.52
C GLU A 235 -75.23 52.26 37.15
N VAL A 236 -75.44 51.90 38.45
CA VAL A 236 -74.66 50.84 39.12
C VAL A 236 -74.88 49.48 38.44
N LYS A 237 -76.12 49.19 37.99
CA LYS A 237 -76.41 47.97 37.23
C LYS A 237 -75.70 47.91 35.92
N ALA A 238 -75.66 49.02 35.16
CA ALA A 238 -74.96 49.12 33.92
C ALA A 238 -73.45 48.89 34.08
N LEU A 239 -72.85 49.55 35.10
CA LEU A 239 -71.43 49.38 35.42
C LEU A 239 -71.10 47.96 35.87
N ALA A 240 -71.96 47.31 36.66
CA ALA A 240 -71.80 45.92 37.03
C ALA A 240 -71.87 44.96 35.86
N THR A 241 -72.78 45.24 34.90
CA THR A 241 -72.84 44.43 33.62
C THR A 241 -71.62 44.62 32.77
N GLU A 242 -71.09 45.83 32.64
CA GLU A 242 -69.90 46.14 31.92
C GLU A 242 -68.65 45.49 32.56
N THR A 243 -68.56 45.55 33.93
CA THR A 243 -67.53 44.87 34.71
C THR A 243 -67.51 43.35 34.43
N HIS A 244 -68.72 42.73 34.49
CA HIS A 244 -68.88 41.31 34.21
C HIS A 244 -68.40 40.94 32.81
N LYS A 245 -68.77 41.72 31.78
CA LYS A 245 -68.32 41.48 30.42
C LYS A 245 -66.81 41.64 30.28
N ALA A 246 -66.22 42.66 30.90
CA ALA A 246 -64.75 42.84 30.89
C ALA A 246 -64.02 41.69 31.60
N THR A 247 -64.57 41.17 32.70
CA THR A 247 -63.97 40.00 33.37
C THR A 247 -64.09 38.71 32.60
N ASP A 248 -65.14 38.51 31.81
CA ASP A 248 -65.29 37.37 30.92
C ASP A 248 -64.26 37.42 29.81
N GLU A 249 -64.03 38.61 29.22
CA GLU A 249 -63.00 38.84 28.20
C GLU A 249 -61.59 38.54 28.77
N ILE A 250 -61.26 39.03 29.98
CA ILE A 250 -60.01 38.76 30.68
C ILE A 250 -59.85 37.26 30.98
N SER A 251 -60.90 36.58 31.43
CA SER A 251 -60.92 35.14 31.71
C SER A 251 -60.66 34.33 30.50
N ALA A 252 -61.16 34.72 29.30
CA ALA A 252 -60.84 34.09 28.03
C ALA A 252 -59.37 34.26 27.68
N GLU A 253 -58.76 35.46 27.86
CA GLU A 253 -57.37 35.73 27.61
C GLU A 253 -56.44 34.97 28.56
N VAL A 254 -56.78 34.88 29.88
CA VAL A 254 -56.08 34.05 30.87
C VAL A 254 -55.99 32.58 30.41
N LYS A 255 -57.11 32.02 29.94
CA LYS A 255 -57.14 30.64 29.43
C LYS A 255 -56.30 30.49 28.18
N HIS A 256 -56.32 31.48 27.29
CA HIS A 256 -55.48 31.49 26.10
C HIS A 256 -53.97 31.50 26.44
N VAL A 257 -53.55 32.34 27.40
CA VAL A 257 -52.16 32.38 27.88
C VAL A 257 -51.76 31.04 28.52
N GLN A 258 -52.62 30.42 29.35
CA GLN A 258 -52.35 29.10 29.95
C GLN A 258 -52.15 28.01 28.88
N ALA A 259 -53.01 28.01 27.85
CA ALA A 259 -52.88 27.05 26.74
C ALA A 259 -51.56 27.24 25.98
N THR A 260 -51.17 28.51 25.75
CA THR A 260 -49.90 28.88 25.06
C THR A 260 -48.70 28.43 25.89
N VAL A 261 -48.68 28.71 27.21
CA VAL A 261 -47.63 28.25 28.13
C VAL A 261 -47.46 26.72 28.07
N SER A 262 -48.59 25.99 28.13
CA SER A 262 -48.60 24.53 28.04
C SER A 262 -48.04 24.02 26.71
N GLN A 263 -48.33 24.72 25.60
CA GLN A 263 -47.80 24.40 24.29
C GLN A 263 -46.28 24.62 24.24
N VAL A 264 -45.77 25.75 24.70
CA VAL A 264 -44.33 26.07 24.76
C VAL A 264 -43.60 25.06 25.63
N THR A 265 -44.17 24.68 26.81
CA THR A 265 -43.56 23.67 27.67
C THR A 265 -43.36 22.31 26.95
N ARG A 266 -44.36 21.88 26.18
CA ARG A 266 -44.24 20.66 25.37
C ARG A 266 -43.15 20.78 24.28
N GLN A 267 -43.06 21.95 23.64
CA GLN A 267 -42.02 22.19 22.62
C GLN A 267 -40.59 22.15 23.23
N ILE A 268 -40.42 22.76 24.42
CA ILE A 268 -39.15 22.71 25.14
C ILE A 268 -38.75 21.28 25.49
N ALA A 269 -39.69 20.46 25.97
CA ALA A 269 -39.43 19.05 26.27
C ALA A 269 -39.00 18.26 25.03
N GLN A 270 -39.57 18.59 23.85
CA GLN A 270 -39.15 17.96 22.59
C GLN A 270 -37.77 18.40 22.13
N ILE A 271 -37.44 19.68 22.27
CA ILE A 271 -36.10 20.21 21.98
C ILE A 271 -35.07 19.57 22.93
N SER A 272 -35.38 19.45 24.23
CA SER A 272 -34.50 18.79 25.21
C SER A 272 -34.14 17.37 24.78
N LYS A 273 -35.12 16.58 24.36
CA LYS A 273 -34.89 15.22 23.86
C LYS A 273 -34.01 15.20 22.58
N THR A 274 -34.16 16.20 21.71
CA THR A 274 -33.32 16.29 20.50
C THR A 274 -31.89 16.61 20.87
N VAL A 275 -31.64 17.50 21.82
CA VAL A 275 -30.32 17.88 22.31
C VAL A 275 -29.61 16.73 23.04
N GLU A 276 -30.37 15.94 23.82
CA GLU A 276 -29.86 14.69 24.42
C GLU A 276 -29.38 13.74 23.34
N GLY A 277 -30.12 13.60 22.22
CA GLY A 277 -29.67 12.79 21.05
C GLY A 277 -28.40 13.33 20.38
N VAL A 278 -28.16 14.65 20.39
CA VAL A 278 -26.89 15.24 19.93
C VAL A 278 -25.74 14.84 20.85
N HIS A 279 -25.97 14.88 22.18
CA HIS A 279 -24.96 14.44 23.17
C HIS A 279 -24.58 12.96 22.98
N ASP A 280 -25.55 12.07 22.79
CA ASP A 280 -25.35 10.64 22.58
C ASP A 280 -24.57 10.40 21.27
N THR A 281 -24.90 11.16 20.23
CA THR A 281 -24.18 11.12 18.93
C THR A 281 -22.72 11.56 19.10
N ALA A 282 -22.47 12.66 19.79
CA ALA A 282 -21.11 13.13 20.08
C ALA A 282 -20.29 12.08 20.86
N SER A 283 -20.93 11.42 21.88
CA SER A 283 -20.28 10.33 22.60
C SER A 283 -19.91 9.15 21.72
N SER A 284 -20.77 8.77 20.78
CA SER A 284 -20.53 7.68 19.83
C SER A 284 -19.39 8.05 18.86
N ILE A 285 -19.34 9.30 18.39
CA ILE A 285 -18.25 9.81 17.54
C ILE A 285 -16.92 9.78 18.32
N ALA A 286 -16.90 10.15 19.60
CA ALA A 286 -15.70 10.12 20.43
C ALA A 286 -15.11 8.70 20.56
N ILE A 287 -15.96 7.67 20.61
CA ILE A 287 -15.52 6.26 20.60
C ILE A 287 -14.91 5.91 19.26
N SER A 288 -15.57 6.25 18.15
CA SER A 288 -15.05 5.98 16.79
C SER A 288 -13.72 6.70 16.51
N ILE A 289 -13.55 7.91 17.03
CA ILE A 289 -12.29 8.64 16.96
C ILE A 289 -11.16 7.88 17.66
N LYS A 290 -11.42 7.32 18.84
CA LYS A 290 -10.41 6.53 19.57
C LYS A 290 -10.00 5.28 18.80
N GLU A 291 -10.94 4.60 18.15
CA GLU A 291 -10.65 3.46 17.28
C GLU A 291 -9.83 3.88 16.05
N GLN A 292 -10.16 5.04 15.47
CA GLN A 292 -9.43 5.59 14.32
C GLN A 292 -7.99 5.97 14.68
N VAL A 293 -7.74 6.57 15.85
CA VAL A 293 -6.40 6.85 16.35
C VAL A 293 -5.58 5.57 16.48
N GLN A 294 -6.17 4.50 17.03
CA GLN A 294 -5.50 3.21 17.14
C GLN A 294 -5.17 2.64 15.77
N ALA A 295 -6.12 2.61 14.85
CA ALA A 295 -5.91 2.11 13.49
C ALA A 295 -4.81 2.89 12.75
N THR A 296 -4.80 4.24 12.87
CA THR A 296 -3.76 5.08 12.25
C THR A 296 -2.38 4.81 12.85
N THR A 297 -2.31 4.53 14.15
CA THR A 297 -1.06 4.15 14.83
C THR A 297 -0.55 2.80 14.32
N ASP A 298 -1.44 1.81 14.16
CA ASP A 298 -1.08 0.48 13.66
C ASP A 298 -0.61 0.54 12.20
N ILE A 299 -1.25 1.36 11.36
CA ILE A 299 -0.80 1.63 9.99
C ILE A 299 0.59 2.27 9.99
N SER A 300 0.84 3.26 10.85
CA SER A 300 2.15 3.92 10.96
C SER A 300 3.27 2.94 11.35
N ASN A 301 3.00 2.02 12.27
CA ASN A 301 3.93 0.96 12.65
C ASN A 301 4.22 0.03 11.48
N THR A 302 3.17 -0.40 10.76
CA THR A 302 3.30 -1.27 9.57
C THR A 302 4.12 -0.59 8.47
N ILE A 303 3.92 0.71 8.22
CA ILE A 303 4.67 1.51 7.26
C ILE A 303 6.15 1.54 7.61
N THR A 304 6.48 1.70 8.89
CA THR A 304 7.86 1.69 9.37
C THR A 304 8.53 0.34 9.10
N GLU A 305 7.81 -0.76 9.32
CA GLU A 305 8.31 -2.10 9.02
C GLU A 305 8.49 -2.33 7.51
N VAL A 306 7.51 -1.93 6.68
CA VAL A 306 7.60 -2.03 5.21
C VAL A 306 8.76 -1.19 4.67
N SER A 307 8.98 0.02 5.22
CA SER A 307 10.13 0.87 4.87
C SER A 307 11.45 0.16 5.13
N LYS A 308 11.62 -0.42 6.32
CA LYS A 308 12.82 -1.18 6.69
C LYS A 308 13.05 -2.39 5.78
N ASN A 309 11.99 -3.16 5.49
CA ASN A 309 12.08 -4.32 4.60
C ASN A 309 12.46 -3.92 3.17
N THR A 310 11.93 -2.78 2.68
CA THR A 310 12.25 -2.25 1.34
C THR A 310 13.71 -1.81 1.26
N GLU A 311 14.25 -1.18 2.30
CA GLU A 311 15.66 -0.81 2.40
C GLU A 311 16.55 -2.06 2.43
N GLU A 312 16.22 -3.07 3.23
CA GLU A 312 16.95 -4.34 3.29
C GLU A 312 16.98 -5.04 1.93
N VAL A 313 15.87 -5.09 1.19
CA VAL A 313 15.81 -5.61 -0.18
C VAL A 313 16.77 -4.83 -1.10
N SER A 314 16.79 -3.51 -1.01
CA SER A 314 17.69 -2.67 -1.82
C SER A 314 19.18 -2.94 -1.52
N ILE A 315 19.52 -3.12 -0.24
CA ILE A 315 20.89 -3.47 0.19
C ILE A 315 21.29 -4.85 -0.33
N ARG A 316 20.44 -5.86 -0.15
CA ARG A 316 20.71 -7.24 -0.63
C ARG A 316 20.89 -7.31 -2.14
N ILE A 317 20.10 -6.55 -2.91
CA ILE A 317 20.26 -6.43 -4.36
C ILE A 317 21.63 -5.84 -4.72
N SER A 318 22.07 -4.81 -4.01
CA SER A 318 23.36 -4.16 -4.25
C SER A 318 24.52 -5.11 -3.94
N GLN A 319 24.45 -5.84 -2.82
CA GLN A 319 25.43 -6.84 -2.43
C GLN A 319 25.50 -8.00 -3.44
N ALA A 320 24.37 -8.54 -3.86
CA ALA A 320 24.33 -9.61 -4.87
C ALA A 320 24.96 -9.20 -6.20
N LYS A 321 24.82 -7.94 -6.61
CA LYS A 321 25.45 -7.41 -7.81
C LYS A 321 26.98 -7.28 -7.65
N GLU A 322 27.44 -6.88 -6.49
CA GLU A 322 28.87 -6.73 -6.16
C GLU A 322 29.56 -8.11 -6.11
N GLU A 323 28.95 -9.09 -5.43
CA GLU A 323 29.44 -10.47 -5.37
C GLU A 323 29.58 -11.11 -6.78
N ILE A 324 28.60 -10.88 -7.66
CA ILE A 324 28.66 -11.36 -9.04
C ILE A 324 29.82 -10.70 -9.80
N ALA A 325 30.05 -9.41 -9.61
CA ALA A 325 31.14 -8.67 -10.27
C ALA A 325 32.52 -9.11 -9.75
N GLU A 326 32.67 -9.32 -8.45
CA GLU A 326 33.91 -9.81 -7.83
C GLU A 326 34.24 -11.24 -8.31
N ALA A 327 33.27 -12.17 -8.27
CA ALA A 327 33.46 -13.53 -8.74
C ALA A 327 33.86 -13.60 -10.21
N ALA A 328 33.32 -12.70 -11.06
CA ALA A 328 33.71 -12.58 -12.43
C ALA A 328 35.17 -12.11 -12.57
N THR A 329 35.59 -11.11 -11.80
CA THR A 329 36.94 -10.54 -11.84
C THR A 329 38.00 -11.55 -11.36
N GLU A 330 37.75 -12.25 -10.26
CA GLU A 330 38.63 -13.28 -9.69
C GLU A 330 38.83 -14.46 -10.67
N THR A 331 37.77 -14.84 -11.37
CA THR A 331 37.82 -15.92 -12.37
C THR A 331 38.72 -15.51 -13.55
N PHE A 332 38.72 -14.24 -13.97
CA PHE A 332 39.59 -13.73 -15.05
C PHE A 332 41.04 -13.58 -14.61
N GLU A 333 41.34 -13.11 -13.42
CA GLU A 333 42.72 -12.99 -12.91
C GLU A 333 43.37 -14.37 -12.77
N ASN A 334 42.63 -15.36 -12.25
CA ASN A 334 43.14 -16.74 -12.15
C ASN A 334 43.35 -17.41 -13.52
N ALA A 335 42.54 -17.09 -14.53
CA ALA A 335 42.69 -17.60 -15.88
C ALA A 335 43.87 -16.92 -16.66
N GLY A 336 44.23 -15.68 -16.30
CA GLY A 336 45.36 -14.98 -16.87
C GLY A 336 46.73 -15.30 -16.23
N ALA A 337 46.72 -15.89 -15.02
CA ALA A 337 47.93 -16.27 -14.28
C ALA A 337 48.39 -17.73 -14.56
N ALA A 338 47.61 -18.55 -15.25
CA ALA A 338 47.90 -19.93 -15.66
C ALA A 338 48.35 -20.01 -17.13
#